data_e0d939bb4d3b608bd88fc90d8ef8851b
#
_entry.id   e0d939bb4d3b608bd88fc90d8ef8851b
#
_cell.length_a   1.000
_cell.length_b   1.000
_cell.length_c   1.000
_cell.angle_alpha   90.00
_cell.angle_beta   90.00
_cell.angle_gamma   90.00
#
_symmetry.space_group_name_H-M   'P 1'
#
loop_
_entity.id
_entity.type
_entity.pdbx_description
1 polymer ?
#
loop_
_entity_poly.entity_id
_entity_poly.type
_entity_poly.pdbx_seq_one_letter_code
_entity_poly.pdbx_strand_id
1 'polypeptide(L)'
;RFRTTGLASEMCAKLGMAVQAMGGRDMFQALQSGALDAGEFIGPWSDSALGFQQVAKNYYWPGVGEPSSAEECAVNMAAYEALPADLQQAVALACESLYNPVWTEYTTKHALALQQLVAEQGVQVKKLPDDVIVAMGNAAGEVIGELRENDDELVRRIVESFLAYRASVSDYM
;
A
#
# COMPACT_ATOMS: atom_id res chain seq x y z
N ARG A 1 -5.81 17.07 5.68
CA ARG A 1 -6.08 16.52 4.32
C ARG A 1 -4.99 15.49 4.04
N PHE A 2 -5.41 14.28 3.78
CA PHE A 2 -4.50 13.13 3.67
C PHE A 2 -4.79 12.33 2.40
N ARG A 3 -3.76 11.99 1.63
CA ARG A 3 -3.90 11.11 0.47
C ARG A 3 -3.67 9.66 0.89
N THR A 4 -4.66 8.84 0.63
CA THR A 4 -4.54 7.38 0.65
C THR A 4 -5.63 6.78 -0.25
N THR A 5 -5.66 5.47 -0.42
CA THR A 5 -6.59 4.73 -1.28
C THR A 5 -7.09 3.47 -0.59
N GLY A 6 -8.06 2.79 -1.20
CA GLY A 6 -8.55 1.51 -0.69
C GLY A 6 -9.15 1.59 0.71
N LEU A 7 -9.08 0.50 1.47
CA LEU A 7 -9.60 0.40 2.83
C LEU A 7 -8.89 1.34 3.82
N ALA A 8 -7.65 1.73 3.53
CA ALA A 8 -6.94 2.73 4.32
C ALA A 8 -7.63 4.10 4.30
N SER A 9 -8.38 4.41 3.24
CA SER A 9 -9.20 5.62 3.17
C SER A 9 -10.30 5.62 4.22
N GLU A 10 -10.99 4.51 4.40
CA GLU A 10 -12.06 4.37 5.39
C GLU A 10 -11.49 4.42 6.82
N MET A 11 -10.40 3.73 7.07
CA MET A 11 -9.67 3.80 8.34
C MET A 11 -9.27 5.24 8.70
N CYS A 12 -8.66 5.96 7.77
CA CYS A 12 -8.24 7.35 7.98
C CYS A 12 -9.43 8.30 8.18
N ALA A 13 -10.54 8.08 7.47
CA ALA A 13 -11.77 8.86 7.64
C ALA A 13 -12.36 8.67 9.04
N LYS A 14 -12.35 7.45 9.59
CA LYS A 14 -12.78 7.17 10.99
C LYS A 14 -11.94 7.93 12.02
N LEU A 15 -10.68 8.21 11.71
CA LEU A 15 -9.79 9.03 12.54
C LEU A 15 -9.95 10.54 12.32
N GLY A 16 -10.95 10.96 11.53
CA GLY A 16 -11.25 12.37 11.28
C GLY A 16 -10.39 13.03 10.20
N MET A 17 -9.65 12.25 9.40
CA MET A 17 -8.87 12.81 8.31
C MET A 17 -9.77 13.16 7.11
N ALA A 18 -9.51 14.28 6.47
CA ALA A 18 -10.12 14.61 5.18
C ALA A 18 -9.36 13.89 4.06
N VAL A 19 -9.83 12.68 3.71
CA VAL A 19 -9.16 11.79 2.77
C VAL A 19 -9.43 12.18 1.32
N GLN A 20 -8.41 12.09 0.48
CA GLN A 20 -8.46 12.33 -0.96
C GLN A 20 -7.72 11.21 -1.69
N ALA A 21 -8.39 10.54 -2.63
CA ALA A 21 -7.77 9.54 -3.50
C ALA A 21 -7.26 10.20 -4.78
N MET A 22 -5.98 10.00 -5.09
CA MET A 22 -5.36 10.51 -6.33
C MET A 22 -4.09 9.75 -6.69
N GLY A 23 -3.66 9.83 -7.95
CA GLY A 23 -2.40 9.26 -8.43
C GLY A 23 -1.17 9.99 -7.88
N GLY A 24 0.00 9.32 -7.93
CA GLY A 24 1.23 9.86 -7.36
C GLY A 24 1.67 11.20 -7.95
N ARG A 25 1.45 11.44 -9.25
CA ARG A 25 1.80 12.74 -9.89
C ARG A 25 0.94 13.88 -9.36
N ASP A 26 -0.36 13.63 -9.19
CA ASP A 26 -1.29 14.63 -8.65
C ASP A 26 -1.01 14.88 -7.18
N MET A 27 -0.62 13.84 -6.44
CA MET A 27 -0.19 13.94 -5.04
C MET A 27 1.02 14.87 -4.88
N PHE A 28 2.04 14.78 -5.76
CA PHE A 28 3.18 15.70 -5.72
C PHE A 28 2.73 17.16 -5.82
N GLN A 29 1.88 17.48 -6.80
CA GLN A 29 1.37 18.85 -7.00
C GLN A 29 0.51 19.32 -5.83
N ALA A 30 -0.32 18.42 -5.28
CA ALA A 30 -1.18 18.73 -4.14
C ALA A 30 -0.37 18.98 -2.85
N LEU A 31 0.70 18.22 -2.59
CA LEU A 31 1.64 18.48 -1.50
C LEU A 31 2.40 19.79 -1.71
N GLN A 32 2.88 20.06 -2.93
CA GLN A 32 3.62 21.27 -3.26
C GLN A 32 2.78 22.52 -3.09
N SER A 33 1.52 22.50 -3.49
CA SER A 33 0.59 23.63 -3.36
C SER A 33 -0.02 23.78 -1.96
N GLY A 34 0.17 22.80 -1.07
CA GLY A 34 -0.49 22.74 0.22
C GLY A 34 -1.98 22.37 0.15
N ALA A 35 -2.45 21.83 -0.97
CA ALA A 35 -3.79 21.22 -1.06
C ALA A 35 -3.90 19.93 -0.23
N LEU A 36 -2.79 19.22 -0.05
CA LEU A 36 -2.63 18.12 0.90
C LEU A 36 -1.65 18.51 2.00
N ASP A 37 -1.88 18.00 3.21
CA ASP A 37 -0.99 18.14 4.35
C ASP A 37 -0.02 16.96 4.48
N ALA A 38 -0.47 15.77 4.06
CA ALA A 38 0.31 14.54 4.07
C ALA A 38 -0.30 13.49 3.12
N GLY A 39 0.41 12.37 2.92
CA GLY A 39 -0.11 11.24 2.16
C GLY A 39 0.73 10.01 2.35
N GLU A 40 0.14 8.89 2.02
CA GLU A 40 0.74 7.58 1.93
C GLU A 40 0.87 7.20 0.44
N PHE A 41 1.94 6.48 0.06
CA PHE A 41 2.08 6.00 -1.31
C PHE A 41 2.66 4.58 -1.32
N ILE A 42 3.94 4.39 -1.63
CA ILE A 42 4.50 3.02 -1.75
C ILE A 42 5.67 2.82 -0.78
N GLY A 43 6.71 3.65 -0.89
CA GLY A 43 7.89 3.54 -0.08
C GLY A 43 9.11 4.25 -0.69
N PRO A 44 10.24 4.30 0.03
CA PRO A 44 11.35 5.21 -0.25
C PRO A 44 11.83 5.26 -1.70
N TRP A 45 11.94 4.11 -2.37
CA TRP A 45 12.40 4.07 -3.75
C TRP A 45 11.38 4.66 -4.73
N SER A 46 10.13 4.22 -4.65
CA SER A 46 9.06 4.71 -5.52
C SER A 46 8.73 6.18 -5.23
N ASP A 47 8.72 6.57 -3.97
CA ASP A 47 8.44 7.93 -3.50
C ASP A 47 9.51 8.91 -3.97
N SER A 48 10.79 8.50 -3.92
CA SER A 48 11.90 9.30 -4.43
C SER A 48 11.87 9.47 -5.95
N ALA A 49 11.43 8.46 -6.69
CA ALA A 49 11.28 8.53 -8.15
C ALA A 49 10.20 9.54 -8.57
N LEU A 50 9.18 9.75 -7.73
CA LEU A 50 8.15 10.78 -7.92
C LEU A 50 8.56 12.16 -7.36
N GLY A 51 9.70 12.25 -6.68
CA GLY A 51 10.23 13.51 -6.18
C GLY A 51 9.61 13.99 -4.86
N PHE A 52 8.88 13.17 -4.11
CA PHE A 52 8.19 13.58 -2.88
C PHE A 52 9.11 14.21 -1.85
N GLN A 53 10.37 13.82 -1.78
CA GLN A 53 11.38 14.44 -0.92
C GLN A 53 11.61 15.94 -1.17
N GLN A 54 11.20 16.46 -2.33
CA GLN A 54 11.30 17.88 -2.63
C GLN A 54 10.20 18.70 -1.92
N VAL A 55 9.05 18.09 -1.67
CA VAL A 55 7.85 18.75 -1.13
C VAL A 55 7.47 18.27 0.27
N ALA A 56 8.00 17.12 0.73
CA ALA A 56 7.77 16.55 2.06
C ALA A 56 9.09 16.04 2.66
N LYS A 57 9.47 16.58 3.81
CA LYS A 57 10.74 16.24 4.49
C LYS A 57 10.56 15.29 5.68
N ASN A 58 9.35 15.15 6.19
CA ASN A 58 9.05 14.23 7.27
C ASN A 58 8.55 12.90 6.70
N TYR A 59 9.24 11.82 7.03
CA TYR A 59 8.93 10.48 6.56
C TYR A 59 8.60 9.58 7.75
N TYR A 60 7.36 9.18 7.87
CA TYR A 60 6.89 8.43 9.03
C TYR A 60 6.82 6.92 8.76
N TRP A 61 7.12 6.14 9.79
CA TRP A 61 6.98 4.69 9.83
C TRP A 61 6.34 4.24 11.16
N PRO A 62 5.79 3.02 11.28
CA PRO A 62 5.53 2.05 10.21
C PRO A 62 4.41 2.49 9.28
N GLY A 63 4.38 1.92 8.06
CA GLY A 63 3.26 2.07 7.14
C GLY A 63 2.08 1.24 7.64
N VAL A 64 1.18 1.84 8.40
CA VAL A 64 0.07 1.12 9.08
C VAL A 64 -1.10 0.87 8.13
N GLY A 65 -1.29 1.72 7.12
CA GLY A 65 -2.42 1.62 6.20
C GLY A 65 -2.33 0.44 5.24
N GLU A 66 -1.16 0.27 4.62
CA GLU A 66 -0.86 -0.81 3.67
C GLU A 66 0.57 -1.31 3.92
N PRO A 67 0.78 -2.17 4.95
CA PRO A 67 2.12 -2.59 5.35
C PRO A 67 2.79 -3.54 4.35
N SER A 68 2.03 -4.12 3.42
CA SER A 68 2.52 -4.97 2.34
C SER A 68 1.56 -4.95 1.16
N SER A 69 2.06 -5.29 -0.03
CA SER A 69 1.27 -5.47 -1.25
C SER A 69 1.33 -6.90 -1.74
N ALA A 70 0.24 -7.36 -2.36
CA ALA A 70 0.23 -8.52 -3.22
C ALA A 70 0.18 -8.01 -4.67
N GLU A 71 1.26 -8.22 -5.41
CA GLU A 71 1.33 -7.80 -6.81
C GLU A 71 0.63 -8.84 -7.70
N GLU A 72 -0.20 -8.37 -8.63
CA GLU A 72 -0.88 -9.23 -9.59
C GLU A 72 -0.62 -8.77 -11.03
N CYS A 73 -0.74 -9.72 -11.95
CA CYS A 73 -0.78 -9.45 -13.38
C CYS A 73 -2.20 -9.69 -13.89
N ALA A 74 -2.99 -8.62 -14.04
CA ALA A 74 -4.32 -8.70 -14.61
C ALA A 74 -4.26 -8.68 -16.14
N VAL A 75 -4.80 -9.71 -16.78
CA VAL A 75 -4.83 -9.84 -18.25
C VAL A 75 -6.27 -9.86 -18.72
N ASN A 76 -6.58 -9.13 -19.78
CA ASN A 76 -7.89 -9.23 -20.43
C ASN A 76 -8.11 -10.66 -20.93
N MET A 77 -9.21 -11.31 -20.52
CA MET A 77 -9.49 -12.72 -20.82
C MET A 77 -9.49 -13.00 -22.32
N ALA A 78 -10.19 -12.20 -23.11
CA ALA A 78 -10.26 -12.40 -24.57
C ALA A 78 -8.88 -12.26 -25.24
N ALA A 79 -8.04 -11.34 -24.76
CA ALA A 79 -6.67 -11.19 -25.26
C ALA A 79 -5.80 -12.39 -24.87
N TYR A 80 -5.96 -12.91 -23.65
CA TYR A 80 -5.24 -14.09 -23.18
C TYR A 80 -5.63 -15.36 -23.95
N GLU A 81 -6.93 -15.59 -24.14
CA GLU A 81 -7.48 -16.74 -24.87
C GLU A 81 -7.13 -16.71 -26.37
N ALA A 82 -6.89 -15.53 -26.95
CA ALA A 82 -6.43 -15.39 -28.32
C ALA A 82 -4.96 -15.78 -28.53
N LEU A 83 -4.18 -15.92 -27.45
CA LEU A 83 -2.80 -16.37 -27.55
C LEU A 83 -2.72 -17.87 -27.83
N PRO A 84 -1.73 -18.34 -28.62
CA PRO A 84 -1.36 -19.74 -28.68
C PRO A 84 -1.03 -20.30 -27.29
N ALA A 85 -1.26 -21.60 -27.07
CA ALA A 85 -1.13 -22.24 -25.78
C ALA A 85 0.28 -22.12 -25.18
N ASP A 86 1.32 -22.14 -25.99
CA ASP A 86 2.72 -21.95 -25.58
C ASP A 86 2.97 -20.51 -25.04
N LEU A 87 2.33 -19.50 -25.64
CA LEU A 87 2.43 -18.12 -25.16
C LEU A 87 1.59 -17.92 -23.89
N GLN A 88 0.42 -18.56 -23.75
CA GLN A 88 -0.33 -18.55 -22.50
C GLN A 88 0.50 -19.13 -21.35
N GLN A 89 1.18 -20.25 -21.60
CA GLN A 89 2.08 -20.87 -20.64
C GLN A 89 3.28 -19.98 -20.33
N ALA A 90 3.86 -19.31 -21.33
CA ALA A 90 4.97 -18.37 -21.11
C ALA A 90 4.58 -17.19 -20.21
N VAL A 91 3.37 -16.62 -20.38
CA VAL A 91 2.85 -15.58 -19.49
C VAL A 91 2.72 -16.08 -18.05
N ALA A 92 2.12 -17.26 -17.86
CA ALA A 92 1.97 -17.85 -16.53
C ALA A 92 3.32 -18.07 -15.84
N LEU A 93 4.28 -18.69 -16.53
CA LEU A 93 5.63 -18.91 -16.00
C LEU A 93 6.39 -17.62 -15.72
N ALA A 94 6.23 -16.61 -16.56
CA ALA A 94 6.83 -15.30 -16.33
C ALA A 94 6.30 -14.64 -15.03
N CYS A 95 4.98 -14.66 -14.82
CA CYS A 95 4.37 -14.15 -13.61
C CYS A 95 4.86 -14.91 -12.36
N GLU A 96 4.89 -16.24 -12.42
CA GLU A 96 5.35 -17.07 -11.32
C GLU A 96 6.84 -16.86 -11.01
N SER A 97 7.68 -16.70 -12.02
CA SER A 97 9.13 -16.52 -11.87
C SER A 97 9.52 -15.15 -11.33
N LEU A 98 8.68 -14.14 -11.46
CA LEU A 98 8.97 -12.76 -11.02
C LEU A 98 8.80 -12.55 -9.51
N TYR A 99 8.08 -13.41 -8.81
CA TYR A 99 7.74 -13.19 -7.41
C TYR A 99 8.98 -12.94 -6.51
N ASN A 100 9.90 -13.89 -6.48
CA ASN A 100 11.09 -13.77 -5.63
C ASN A 100 12.08 -12.65 -6.07
N PRO A 101 12.42 -12.52 -7.37
CA PRO A 101 13.28 -11.43 -7.82
C PRO A 101 12.71 -10.04 -7.52
N VAL A 102 11.42 -9.83 -7.77
CA VAL A 102 10.78 -8.53 -7.52
C VAL A 102 10.80 -8.19 -6.04
N TRP A 103 10.45 -9.12 -5.16
CA TRP A 103 10.51 -8.91 -3.70
C TRP A 103 11.91 -8.52 -3.23
N THR A 104 12.92 -9.25 -3.70
CA THR A 104 14.32 -8.98 -3.34
C THR A 104 14.78 -7.62 -3.85
N GLU A 105 14.44 -7.28 -5.09
CA GLU A 105 14.77 -6.00 -5.69
C GLU A 105 14.11 -4.83 -4.95
N TYR A 106 12.81 -4.92 -4.67
CA TYR A 106 12.07 -3.90 -3.93
C TYR A 106 12.67 -3.67 -2.55
N THR A 107 12.88 -4.73 -1.79
CA THR A 107 13.44 -4.63 -0.43
C THR A 107 14.81 -3.94 -0.45
N THR A 108 15.67 -4.33 -1.38
CA THR A 108 17.01 -3.76 -1.51
C THR A 108 16.96 -2.28 -1.94
N LYS A 109 16.17 -1.97 -2.98
CA LYS A 109 16.07 -0.60 -3.50
C LYS A 109 15.43 0.36 -2.52
N HIS A 110 14.41 -0.07 -1.78
CA HIS A 110 13.80 0.74 -0.73
C HIS A 110 14.81 1.06 0.39
N ALA A 111 15.59 0.09 0.84
CA ALA A 111 16.61 0.32 1.87
C ALA A 111 17.68 1.32 1.40
N LEU A 112 18.20 1.16 0.18
CA LEU A 112 19.19 2.08 -0.38
C LEU A 112 18.63 3.48 -0.60
N ALA A 113 17.42 3.59 -1.14
CA ALA A 113 16.76 4.87 -1.34
C ALA A 113 16.52 5.61 -0.03
N LEU A 114 16.10 4.91 1.05
CA LEU A 114 15.93 5.53 2.35
C LEU A 114 17.25 6.14 2.87
N GLN A 115 18.36 5.41 2.73
CA GLN A 115 19.68 5.91 3.12
C GLN A 115 20.05 7.18 2.35
N GLN A 116 19.82 7.22 1.04
CA GLN A 116 20.07 8.39 0.21
C GLN A 116 19.16 9.57 0.57
N LEU A 117 17.87 9.34 0.79
CA LEU A 117 16.91 10.37 1.18
C LEU A 117 17.33 11.05 2.49
N VAL A 118 17.83 10.29 3.45
CA VAL A 118 18.33 10.84 4.74
C VAL A 118 19.66 11.56 4.56
N ALA A 119 20.63 10.93 3.89
CA ALA A 119 22.00 11.44 3.82
C ALA A 119 22.14 12.67 2.89
N GLU A 120 21.38 12.69 1.79
CA GLU A 120 21.60 13.66 0.70
C GLU A 120 20.43 14.63 0.52
N GLN A 121 19.20 14.24 0.90
CA GLN A 121 18.01 15.00 0.61
C GLN A 121 17.38 15.67 1.86
N GLY A 122 17.97 15.48 3.05
CA GLY A 122 17.53 16.08 4.30
C GLY A 122 16.17 15.57 4.79
N VAL A 123 15.77 14.36 4.38
CA VAL A 123 14.57 13.71 4.86
C VAL A 123 14.77 13.23 6.30
N GLN A 124 13.78 13.48 7.14
CA GLN A 124 13.77 13.08 8.54
C GLN A 124 12.84 11.87 8.73
N VAL A 125 13.42 10.73 9.06
CA VAL A 125 12.65 9.52 9.38
C VAL A 125 12.15 9.60 10.82
N LYS A 126 10.86 9.44 11.02
CA LYS A 126 10.18 9.54 12.31
C LYS A 126 9.28 8.35 12.54
N LYS A 127 9.28 7.85 13.78
CA LYS A 127 8.28 6.86 14.20
C LYS A 127 6.95 7.54 14.47
N LEU A 128 5.86 6.94 14.02
CA LEU A 128 4.52 7.34 14.47
C LEU A 128 4.40 7.11 15.99
N PRO A 129 3.75 8.01 16.74
CA PRO A 129 3.46 7.78 18.14
C PRO A 129 2.65 6.48 18.34
N ASP A 130 2.91 5.78 19.44
CA ASP A 130 2.29 4.49 19.70
C ASP A 130 0.76 4.58 19.86
N ASP A 131 0.25 5.68 20.42
CA ASP A 131 -1.17 5.95 20.52
C ASP A 131 -1.84 6.15 19.15
N VAL A 132 -1.14 6.75 18.19
CA VAL A 132 -1.59 6.87 16.80
C VAL A 132 -1.65 5.50 16.14
N ILE A 133 -0.61 4.67 16.32
CA ILE A 133 -0.59 3.31 15.77
C ILE A 133 -1.76 2.47 16.33
N VAL A 134 -2.01 2.55 17.64
CA VAL A 134 -3.14 1.88 18.29
C VAL A 134 -4.48 2.39 17.75
N ALA A 135 -4.63 3.71 17.60
CA ALA A 135 -5.86 4.29 17.06
C ALA A 135 -6.12 3.83 15.61
N MET A 136 -5.08 3.78 14.77
CA MET A 136 -5.17 3.26 13.40
C MET A 136 -5.54 1.78 13.40
N GLY A 137 -4.95 0.98 14.27
CA GLY A 137 -5.28 -0.45 14.41
C GLY A 137 -6.74 -0.69 14.82
N ASN A 138 -7.25 0.10 15.75
CA ASN A 138 -8.65 0.04 16.16
C ASN A 138 -9.61 0.42 15.01
N ALA A 139 -9.33 1.53 14.32
CA ALA A 139 -10.12 1.97 13.18
C ALA A 139 -10.10 0.95 12.02
N ALA A 140 -8.95 0.31 11.76
CA ALA A 140 -8.85 -0.78 10.79
C ALA A 140 -9.70 -1.99 11.20
N GLY A 141 -9.72 -2.33 12.50
CA GLY A 141 -10.58 -3.38 13.05
C GLY A 141 -12.06 -3.09 12.84
N GLU A 142 -12.49 -1.83 13.01
CA GLU A 142 -13.87 -1.41 12.74
C GLU A 142 -14.22 -1.53 11.25
N VAL A 143 -13.36 -1.09 10.35
CA VAL A 143 -13.56 -1.23 8.89
C VAL A 143 -13.73 -2.70 8.49
N ILE A 144 -12.88 -3.59 8.99
CA ILE A 144 -13.00 -5.03 8.75
C ILE A 144 -14.29 -5.60 9.35
N GLY A 145 -14.69 -5.11 10.53
CA GLY A 145 -15.96 -5.48 11.16
C GLY A 145 -17.18 -5.12 10.30
N GLU A 146 -17.20 -3.93 9.74
CA GLU A 146 -18.25 -3.45 8.82
C GLU A 146 -18.32 -4.28 7.53
N LEU A 147 -17.17 -4.69 6.99
CA LEU A 147 -17.13 -5.55 5.82
C LEU A 147 -17.68 -6.96 6.06
N ARG A 148 -17.65 -7.47 7.30
CA ARG A 148 -18.30 -8.73 7.67
C ARG A 148 -19.82 -8.65 7.58
N GLU A 149 -20.39 -7.47 7.77
CA GLU A 149 -21.83 -7.21 7.70
C GLU A 149 -22.27 -6.71 6.31
N ASN A 150 -21.37 -6.74 5.31
CA ASN A 150 -21.67 -6.26 3.96
C ASN A 150 -22.77 -7.11 3.30
N ASP A 151 -23.64 -6.47 2.52
CA ASP A 151 -24.75 -7.14 1.83
C ASP A 151 -24.26 -8.11 0.75
N ASP A 152 -23.09 -7.87 0.13
CA ASP A 152 -22.49 -8.76 -0.86
C ASP A 152 -21.87 -10.00 -0.18
N GLU A 153 -22.39 -11.18 -0.54
CA GLU A 153 -21.90 -12.47 -0.04
C GLU A 153 -20.42 -12.70 -0.37
N LEU A 154 -19.95 -12.24 -1.54
CA LEU A 154 -18.55 -12.43 -1.93
C LEU A 154 -17.62 -11.64 -1.01
N VAL A 155 -17.99 -10.40 -0.67
CA VAL A 155 -17.22 -9.58 0.29
C VAL A 155 -17.13 -10.29 1.64
N ARG A 156 -18.24 -10.76 2.18
CA ARG A 156 -18.26 -11.50 3.46
C ARG A 156 -17.36 -12.72 3.43
N ARG A 157 -17.45 -13.54 2.37
CA ARG A 157 -16.62 -14.74 2.21
C ARG A 157 -15.12 -14.42 2.15
N ILE A 158 -14.74 -13.34 1.47
CA ILE A 158 -13.35 -12.89 1.41
C ILE A 158 -12.86 -12.49 2.80
N VAL A 159 -13.63 -11.69 3.51
CA VAL A 159 -13.28 -11.23 4.87
C VAL A 159 -13.19 -12.39 5.85
N GLU A 160 -14.14 -13.32 5.84
CA GLU A 160 -14.10 -14.51 6.70
C GLU A 160 -12.87 -15.39 6.42
N SER A 161 -12.53 -15.60 5.13
CA SER A 161 -11.34 -16.33 4.74
C SER A 161 -10.05 -15.64 5.25
N PHE A 162 -9.98 -14.32 5.11
CA PHE A 162 -8.85 -13.52 5.61
C PHE A 162 -8.73 -13.64 7.15
N LEU A 163 -9.83 -13.48 7.88
CA LEU A 163 -9.82 -13.54 9.33
C LEU A 163 -9.47 -14.93 9.86
N ALA A 164 -9.97 -15.98 9.20
CA ALA A 164 -9.63 -17.36 9.54
C ALA A 164 -8.13 -17.64 9.34
N TYR A 165 -7.58 -17.20 8.20
CA TYR A 165 -6.14 -17.33 7.95
C TYR A 165 -5.32 -16.54 8.97
N ARG A 166 -5.66 -15.27 9.21
CA ARG A 166 -4.97 -14.43 10.20
C ARG A 166 -4.95 -15.08 11.58
N ALA A 167 -6.08 -15.62 12.03
CA ALA A 167 -6.18 -16.33 13.30
C ALA A 167 -5.27 -17.58 13.34
N SER A 168 -5.15 -18.31 12.23
CA SER A 168 -4.34 -19.53 12.17
C SER A 168 -2.83 -19.27 12.22
N VAL A 169 -2.37 -18.06 11.86
CA VAL A 169 -0.94 -17.71 11.83
C VAL A 169 -0.52 -16.75 12.95
N SER A 170 -1.47 -16.19 13.70
CA SER A 170 -1.19 -15.17 14.72
C SER A 170 -0.24 -15.62 15.83
N ASP A 171 -0.25 -16.90 16.18
CA ASP A 171 0.63 -17.45 17.21
C ASP A 171 2.07 -17.72 16.68
N TYR A 172 2.26 -17.68 15.36
CA TYR A 172 3.56 -17.89 14.73
C TYR A 172 4.27 -16.54 14.43
N MET A 173 3.53 -15.47 14.24
CA MET A 173 4.03 -14.13 13.88
C MET A 173 4.12 -13.19 15.08
#